data_70b5160048a2873169ff8f683a8a0127
#
_entry.id   70b5160048a2873169ff8f683a8a0127
#
_cell.length_a   1.000
_cell.length_b   1.000
_cell.length_c   1.000
_cell.angle_alpha   90.00
_cell.angle_beta   90.00
_cell.angle_gamma   90.00
#
_symmetry.space_group_name_H-M   'P 1'
#
loop_
_entity.id
_entity.type
_entity.pdbx_description
1 polymer ?
#
loop_
_entity_poly.entity_id
_entity_poly.type
_entity_poly.pdbx_seq_one_letter_code
_entity_poly.pdbx_strand_id
1 'polypeptide(L)'
;MKTLFLFFSLWMSINVFAQQNNVAPETSTDSLIKRQWTERQLKLFQRQHRRDSIRAHKKMWVSILGGPSYTPEASLGIGGAMLMTFRMNSKDTISQRSFIPVGFNISINGTFVAAGAGTLFFKENKFRIYVKYGYRTEPSNFYGIGYDEIKAAENLNDNYGKDSVTFHKANVQFFPRFVWEVKPHIYVGALLDFNYSKSKEMPAWMAQNSQIIKFGNKYHNIGIGALLQYDTRDDVATPFSGMFLSAMTTVYGKYLGGKNNYEWIELEYRQFKQVFKRRSILAWTSKTQISMDNIPYTELPGFGNPFDLRGYIWGKYRDKSMAYGIVEYRHMFMSQEAYERGAFWSKFGVVGWVGTGTIGKTPADWTEWKLNYGIGLRIQLQPRKNFRLDIGKEPGQKWGIYMNMTEAF
;
A
#
# COMPACT_ATOMS: atom_id res chain seq x y z
N MET A 1 3.95 8.60 28.09
CA MET A 1 4.96 9.58 27.65
C MET A 1 6.41 9.07 27.71
N LYS A 2 6.87 8.38 28.75
CA LYS A 2 8.28 7.90 28.84
C LYS A 2 8.63 6.79 27.83
N THR A 3 7.72 5.93 27.46
CA THR A 3 7.95 4.82 26.50
C THR A 3 7.99 5.30 25.04
N LEU A 4 7.28 6.36 24.69
CA LEU A 4 7.30 6.94 23.33
C LEU A 4 8.65 7.62 23.03
N PHE A 5 9.28 8.22 24.06
CA PHE A 5 10.59 8.87 23.97
C PHE A 5 11.74 7.85 23.78
N LEU A 6 11.62 6.65 24.35
CA LEU A 6 12.65 5.60 24.21
C LEU A 6 12.67 5.01 22.79
N PHE A 7 11.53 4.87 22.12
CA PHE A 7 11.49 4.44 20.74
C PHE A 7 12.08 5.50 19.78
N PHE A 8 11.85 6.78 20.05
CA PHE A 8 12.40 7.88 19.25
C PHE A 8 13.92 8.06 19.48
N SER A 9 14.43 7.84 20.69
CA SER A 9 15.85 7.99 21.03
C SER A 9 16.73 6.83 20.53
N LEU A 10 16.21 5.60 20.53
CA LEU A 10 16.92 4.46 19.92
C LEU A 10 16.99 4.59 18.38
N TRP A 11 16.09 5.34 17.82
CA TRP A 11 15.96 5.57 16.37
C TRP A 11 16.96 6.62 15.84
N MET A 12 17.31 7.63 16.64
CA MET A 12 18.32 8.63 16.25
C MET A 12 19.75 8.11 16.29
N SER A 13 20.06 7.13 17.14
CA SER A 13 21.42 6.60 17.28
C SER A 13 21.88 5.71 16.12
N ILE A 14 20.98 5.19 15.30
CA ILE A 14 21.32 4.34 14.14
C ILE A 14 21.65 5.17 12.89
N ASN A 15 21.31 6.46 12.85
CA ASN A 15 21.47 7.29 11.65
C ASN A 15 22.83 8.02 11.53
N VAL A 16 23.72 7.95 12.51
CA VAL A 16 24.98 8.73 12.50
C VAL A 16 26.12 8.02 11.76
N PHE A 17 26.00 6.74 11.39
CA PHE A 17 27.11 5.97 10.78
C PHE A 17 27.00 5.68 9.27
N ALA A 18 26.12 6.34 8.52
CA ALA A 18 25.95 6.06 7.10
C ALA A 18 26.08 7.31 6.21
N GLN A 19 27.16 8.09 6.39
CA GLN A 19 27.59 9.07 5.40
C GLN A 19 28.95 8.67 4.85
N GLN A 20 29.03 8.61 3.52
CA GLN A 20 30.15 8.38 2.61
C GLN A 20 30.26 6.95 2.04
N ASN A 21 29.64 6.81 0.87
CA ASN A 21 30.27 6.12 -0.25
C ASN A 21 29.71 6.75 -1.53
N ASN A 22 30.43 7.75 -2.04
CA ASN A 22 30.27 8.25 -3.42
C ASN A 22 30.74 7.15 -4.36
N VAL A 23 29.82 6.53 -5.10
CA VAL A 23 30.15 5.66 -6.21
C VAL A 23 30.26 6.51 -7.47
N ALA A 24 31.47 6.64 -7.97
CA ALA A 24 31.79 7.24 -9.25
C ALA A 24 31.11 6.52 -10.43
N PRO A 25 30.88 7.16 -11.59
CA PRO A 25 30.17 6.55 -12.71
C PRO A 25 30.96 5.40 -13.32
N GLU A 26 30.34 4.22 -13.39
CA GLU A 26 30.87 2.97 -13.96
C GLU A 26 30.92 3.04 -15.51
N THR A 27 31.88 3.72 -16.10
CA THR A 27 32.03 3.75 -17.57
C THR A 27 33.11 2.83 -18.13
N SER A 28 34.01 2.29 -17.31
CA SER A 28 35.14 1.47 -17.80
C SER A 28 34.96 -0.05 -17.57
N THR A 29 34.23 -0.47 -16.58
CA THR A 29 34.08 -1.90 -16.23
C THR A 29 33.07 -2.63 -17.13
N ASP A 30 32.09 -1.94 -17.65
CA ASP A 30 31.01 -2.48 -18.52
C ASP A 30 31.54 -3.02 -19.86
N SER A 31 32.60 -2.42 -20.42
CA SER A 31 33.21 -2.85 -21.70
C SER A 31 34.05 -4.11 -21.56
N LEU A 32 34.66 -4.33 -20.41
CA LEU A 32 35.50 -5.51 -20.14
C LEU A 32 34.63 -6.74 -19.81
N ILE A 33 33.54 -6.57 -19.11
CA ILE A 33 32.61 -7.65 -18.78
C ILE A 33 31.93 -8.19 -20.03
N LYS A 34 31.59 -7.33 -21.01
CA LYS A 34 30.96 -7.73 -22.29
C LYS A 34 31.86 -8.59 -23.18
N ARG A 35 33.19 -8.53 -23.03
CA ARG A 35 34.12 -9.37 -23.78
C ARG A 35 34.10 -10.86 -23.40
N GLN A 36 33.55 -11.22 -22.25
CA GLN A 36 33.48 -12.61 -21.75
C GLN A 36 32.08 -13.27 -21.98
N TRP A 37 31.15 -12.61 -22.66
CA TRP A 37 29.83 -13.18 -22.86
C TRP A 37 29.82 -14.18 -24.01
N THR A 38 29.09 -15.29 -23.80
CA THR A 38 28.85 -16.25 -24.89
C THR A 38 27.88 -15.61 -25.93
N GLU A 39 27.95 -16.10 -27.17
CA GLU A 39 27.06 -15.63 -28.26
C GLU A 39 25.56 -15.66 -27.89
N ARG A 40 25.13 -16.67 -27.14
CA ARG A 40 23.77 -16.81 -26.63
C ARG A 40 23.42 -15.70 -25.64
N GLN A 41 24.36 -15.35 -24.76
CA GLN A 41 24.18 -14.26 -23.78
C GLN A 41 24.13 -12.91 -24.49
N LEU A 42 24.95 -12.68 -25.50
CA LEU A 42 24.91 -11.47 -26.33
C LEU A 42 23.58 -11.33 -27.09
N LYS A 43 23.08 -12.41 -27.68
CA LYS A 43 21.77 -12.41 -28.36
C LYS A 43 20.62 -12.12 -27.40
N LEU A 44 20.65 -12.68 -26.19
CA LEU A 44 19.66 -12.40 -25.15
C LEU A 44 19.71 -10.95 -24.69
N PHE A 45 20.90 -10.42 -24.44
CA PHE A 45 21.13 -9.02 -24.10
C PHE A 45 20.60 -8.08 -25.18
N GLN A 46 20.98 -8.30 -26.44
CA GLN A 46 20.51 -7.49 -27.57
C GLN A 46 18.98 -7.52 -27.70
N ARG A 47 18.36 -8.70 -27.51
CA ARG A 47 16.88 -8.82 -27.50
C ARG A 47 16.25 -8.06 -26.35
N GLN A 48 16.85 -8.10 -25.17
CA GLN A 48 16.36 -7.37 -23.99
C GLN A 48 16.51 -5.86 -24.20
N HIS A 49 17.69 -5.39 -24.61
CA HIS A 49 17.94 -3.98 -24.91
C HIS A 49 17.04 -3.45 -26.02
N ARG A 50 16.82 -4.21 -27.08
CA ARG A 50 15.87 -3.85 -28.14
C ARG A 50 14.43 -3.75 -27.59
N ARG A 51 14.03 -4.69 -26.74
CA ARG A 51 12.71 -4.63 -26.07
C ARG A 51 12.60 -3.42 -25.14
N ASP A 52 13.61 -3.16 -24.35
CA ASP A 52 13.64 -2.05 -23.41
C ASP A 52 13.72 -0.71 -24.13
N SER A 53 14.47 -0.62 -25.24
CA SER A 53 14.47 0.55 -26.14
C SER A 53 13.10 0.79 -26.78
N ILE A 54 12.49 -0.25 -27.38
CA ILE A 54 11.12 -0.14 -27.93
C ILE A 54 10.14 0.27 -26.83
N ARG A 55 10.28 -0.29 -25.64
CA ARG A 55 9.45 0.07 -24.48
C ARG A 55 9.72 1.49 -24.00
N ALA A 56 10.98 1.94 -23.97
CA ALA A 56 11.34 3.30 -23.59
C ALA A 56 10.68 4.36 -24.49
N HIS A 57 10.55 4.06 -25.79
CA HIS A 57 9.91 4.93 -26.78
C HIS A 57 8.39 4.77 -26.86
N LYS A 58 7.80 3.71 -26.30
CA LYS A 58 6.35 3.57 -26.22
C LYS A 58 5.76 4.65 -25.30
N LYS A 59 4.78 5.37 -25.81
CA LYS A 59 4.04 6.37 -25.03
C LYS A 59 3.34 5.74 -23.82
N MET A 60 2.78 4.54 -23.97
CA MET A 60 2.03 3.85 -22.93
C MET A 60 2.34 2.34 -22.94
N TRP A 61 2.40 1.76 -21.74
CA TRP A 61 2.45 0.31 -21.54
C TRP A 61 1.23 -0.14 -20.76
N VAL A 62 0.68 -1.27 -21.13
CA VAL A 62 -0.38 -1.94 -20.41
C VAL A 62 0.08 -3.36 -20.09
N SER A 63 -0.03 -3.74 -18.85
CA SER A 63 0.16 -5.12 -18.38
C SER A 63 -1.13 -5.56 -17.72
N ILE A 64 -1.63 -6.73 -18.11
CA ILE A 64 -2.84 -7.32 -17.54
C ILE A 64 -2.47 -8.70 -17.02
N LEU A 65 -2.90 -9.00 -15.82
CA LEU A 65 -2.77 -10.32 -15.21
C LEU A 65 -4.08 -10.63 -14.50
N GLY A 66 -4.57 -11.85 -14.65
CA GLY A 66 -5.80 -12.28 -14.00
C GLY A 66 -5.91 -13.79 -13.96
N GLY A 67 -6.81 -14.28 -13.15
CA GLY A 67 -7.09 -15.68 -12.98
C GLY A 67 -8.12 -15.96 -11.89
N PRO A 68 -8.33 -17.24 -11.55
CA PRO A 68 -9.15 -17.60 -10.41
C PRO A 68 -8.66 -16.92 -9.14
N SER A 69 -9.57 -16.47 -8.32
CA SER A 69 -9.30 -15.81 -7.04
C SER A 69 -10.11 -16.49 -5.94
N TYR A 70 -9.53 -16.54 -4.77
CA TYR A 70 -10.22 -16.99 -3.58
C TYR A 70 -9.74 -16.18 -2.38
N THR A 71 -10.68 -15.61 -1.64
CA THR A 71 -10.45 -15.11 -0.29
C THR A 71 -11.55 -15.61 0.64
N PRO A 72 -11.29 -15.76 1.94
CA PRO A 72 -12.33 -16.20 2.89
C PRO A 72 -13.60 -15.35 2.86
N GLU A 73 -13.44 -14.03 2.60
CA GLU A 73 -14.53 -13.05 2.55
C GLU A 73 -15.24 -13.07 1.19
N ALA A 74 -14.47 -13.10 0.09
CA ALA A 74 -15.00 -12.99 -1.27
C ALA A 74 -15.36 -14.33 -1.89
N SER A 75 -15.04 -15.46 -1.27
CA SER A 75 -15.23 -16.83 -1.83
C SER A 75 -14.50 -17.02 -3.16
N LEU A 76 -14.94 -17.98 -3.97
CA LEU A 76 -14.38 -18.24 -5.31
C LEU A 76 -14.83 -17.17 -6.28
N GLY A 77 -13.91 -16.70 -7.10
CA GLY A 77 -14.15 -15.67 -8.10
C GLY A 77 -13.11 -15.61 -9.20
N ILE A 78 -13.17 -14.56 -9.98
CA ILE A 78 -12.17 -14.19 -10.96
C ILE A 78 -11.63 -12.82 -10.55
N GLY A 79 -10.33 -12.78 -10.31
CA GLY A 79 -9.62 -11.56 -9.98
C GLY A 79 -8.53 -11.23 -10.99
N GLY A 80 -8.13 -9.98 -11.00
CA GLY A 80 -7.03 -9.56 -11.85
C GLY A 80 -6.58 -8.14 -11.54
N ALA A 81 -5.52 -7.76 -12.24
CA ALA A 81 -4.98 -6.42 -12.16
C ALA A 81 -4.50 -5.95 -13.54
N MET A 82 -4.73 -4.71 -13.84
CA MET A 82 -4.21 -4.00 -15.00
C MET A 82 -3.29 -2.89 -14.51
N LEU A 83 -2.12 -2.78 -15.11
CA LEU A 83 -1.18 -1.68 -14.84
C LEU A 83 -0.93 -0.92 -16.13
N MET A 84 -1.38 0.31 -16.17
CA MET A 84 -1.03 1.27 -17.21
C MET A 84 0.16 2.11 -16.75
N THR A 85 1.18 2.26 -17.62
CA THR A 85 2.36 3.08 -17.34
C THR A 85 2.64 3.95 -18.55
N PHE A 86 2.74 5.27 -18.38
CA PHE A 86 2.90 6.23 -19.47
C PHE A 86 3.70 7.46 -19.02
N ARG A 87 4.11 8.29 -19.98
CA ARG A 87 4.68 9.62 -19.73
C ARG A 87 3.66 10.68 -20.06
N MET A 88 3.46 11.65 -19.16
CA MET A 88 2.57 12.79 -19.40
C MET A 88 3.11 13.67 -20.56
N ASN A 89 4.42 13.87 -20.60
CA ASN A 89 5.10 14.53 -21.71
C ASN A 89 6.18 13.59 -22.27
N SER A 90 6.08 13.26 -23.56
CA SER A 90 7.02 12.36 -24.24
C SER A 90 8.45 12.92 -24.35
N LYS A 91 8.59 14.26 -24.31
CA LYS A 91 9.88 14.97 -24.34
C LYS A 91 10.59 15.03 -22.98
N ASP A 92 9.85 14.78 -21.90
CA ASP A 92 10.41 14.76 -20.55
C ASP A 92 11.04 13.38 -20.26
N THR A 93 12.36 13.33 -20.27
CA THR A 93 13.15 12.11 -19.99
C THR A 93 13.53 12.00 -18.51
N ILE A 94 13.37 13.04 -17.73
CA ILE A 94 13.76 13.13 -16.31
C ILE A 94 12.64 12.57 -15.41
N SER A 95 11.39 12.93 -15.71
CA SER A 95 10.26 12.51 -14.90
C SER A 95 10.10 10.99 -14.88
N GLN A 96 9.73 10.45 -13.72
CA GLN A 96 9.28 9.07 -13.61
C GLN A 96 8.05 8.84 -14.49
N ARG A 97 7.83 7.60 -14.89
CA ARG A 97 6.61 7.27 -15.63
C ARG A 97 5.41 7.26 -14.70
N SER A 98 4.37 7.96 -15.09
CA SER A 98 3.07 7.87 -14.45
C SER A 98 2.54 6.44 -14.52
N PHE A 99 1.85 5.99 -13.49
CA PHE A 99 1.27 4.66 -13.46
C PHE A 99 -0.10 4.65 -12.79
N ILE A 100 -1.00 3.85 -13.34
CA ILE A 100 -2.37 3.67 -12.85
C ILE A 100 -2.63 2.17 -12.78
N PRO A 101 -2.50 1.55 -11.60
CA PRO A 101 -2.94 0.18 -11.38
C PRO A 101 -4.45 0.14 -11.14
N VAL A 102 -5.13 -0.85 -11.71
CA VAL A 102 -6.53 -1.18 -11.45
C VAL A 102 -6.60 -2.64 -11.05
N GLY A 103 -6.97 -2.91 -9.81
CA GLY A 103 -7.32 -4.25 -9.36
C GLY A 103 -8.83 -4.47 -9.55
N PHE A 104 -9.22 -5.65 -10.00
CA PHE A 104 -10.62 -6.05 -10.06
C PHE A 104 -10.82 -7.45 -9.51
N ASN A 105 -11.99 -7.69 -8.93
CA ASN A 105 -12.42 -9.00 -8.46
C ASN A 105 -13.94 -9.12 -8.57
N ILE A 106 -14.40 -10.25 -9.11
CA ILE A 106 -15.81 -10.61 -9.17
C ILE A 106 -15.94 -12.03 -8.62
N SER A 107 -16.84 -12.26 -7.69
CA SER A 107 -17.00 -13.58 -7.06
C SER A 107 -18.46 -14.02 -6.94
N ILE A 108 -18.63 -15.31 -6.69
CA ILE A 108 -19.95 -15.96 -6.62
C ILE A 108 -20.82 -15.48 -5.46
N ASN A 109 -20.24 -14.90 -4.42
CA ASN A 109 -20.97 -14.33 -3.28
C ASN A 109 -21.41 -12.88 -3.46
N GLY A 110 -21.36 -12.35 -4.71
CA GLY A 110 -21.77 -10.98 -5.02
C GLY A 110 -20.69 -9.92 -4.77
N THR A 111 -19.45 -10.31 -4.50
CA THR A 111 -18.33 -9.37 -4.44
C THR A 111 -18.07 -8.78 -5.83
N PHE A 112 -17.98 -7.46 -5.90
CA PHE A 112 -17.43 -6.72 -7.03
C PHE A 112 -16.48 -5.65 -6.50
N VAL A 113 -15.24 -5.71 -6.92
CA VAL A 113 -14.20 -4.72 -6.57
C VAL A 113 -13.55 -4.21 -7.84
N ALA A 114 -13.46 -2.89 -7.98
CA ALA A 114 -12.65 -2.21 -8.96
C ALA A 114 -11.94 -1.04 -8.28
N ALA A 115 -10.65 -1.17 -7.98
CA ALA A 115 -9.94 -0.19 -7.16
C ALA A 115 -8.46 -0.09 -7.53
N GLY A 116 -7.85 1.04 -7.21
CA GLY A 116 -6.43 1.25 -7.43
C GLY A 116 -5.89 2.50 -6.75
N ALA A 117 -4.55 2.63 -6.80
CA ALA A 117 -3.87 3.83 -6.34
C ALA A 117 -2.74 4.16 -7.32
N GLY A 118 -2.92 5.20 -8.11
CA GLY A 118 -1.98 5.63 -9.14
C GLY A 118 -1.18 6.86 -8.76
N THR A 119 -0.13 7.12 -9.55
CA THR A 119 0.67 8.34 -9.44
C THR A 119 0.92 8.90 -10.83
N LEU A 120 0.61 10.18 -11.01
CA LEU A 120 0.89 10.95 -12.20
C LEU A 120 2.06 11.88 -11.92
N PHE A 121 3.08 11.83 -12.77
CA PHE A 121 4.27 12.66 -12.68
C PHE A 121 4.25 13.71 -13.80
N PHE A 122 4.47 14.96 -13.42
CA PHE A 122 4.59 16.08 -14.32
C PHE A 122 6.00 16.65 -14.24
N LYS A 123 6.32 17.53 -15.13
CA LYS A 123 7.61 18.18 -15.38
C LYS A 123 8.66 17.97 -14.27
N GLU A 124 9.66 17.14 -14.55
CA GLU A 124 10.81 16.85 -13.68
C GLU A 124 10.42 16.31 -12.28
N ASN A 125 9.25 15.65 -12.16
CA ASN A 125 8.64 15.19 -10.90
C ASN A 125 8.28 16.31 -9.90
N LYS A 126 8.35 17.60 -10.30
CA LYS A 126 8.07 18.75 -9.41
C LYS A 126 6.60 18.87 -9.03
N PHE A 127 5.70 18.41 -9.91
CA PHE A 127 4.29 18.29 -9.58
C PHE A 127 3.87 16.82 -9.73
N ARG A 128 3.16 16.32 -8.72
CA ARG A 128 2.67 14.95 -8.70
C ARG A 128 1.21 14.92 -8.25
N ILE A 129 0.44 14.00 -8.83
CA ILE A 129 -0.91 13.70 -8.36
C ILE A 129 -0.91 12.24 -7.92
N TYR A 130 -1.14 12.00 -6.65
CA TYR A 130 -1.46 10.67 -6.15
C TYR A 130 -2.98 10.52 -6.13
N VAL A 131 -3.51 9.47 -6.72
CA VAL A 131 -4.95 9.25 -6.72
C VAL A 131 -5.25 7.84 -6.20
N LYS A 132 -6.07 7.75 -5.16
CA LYS A 132 -6.68 6.49 -4.71
C LYS A 132 -8.14 6.53 -5.12
N TYR A 133 -8.62 5.46 -5.75
CA TYR A 133 -9.97 5.37 -6.27
C TYR A 133 -10.48 3.95 -6.16
N GLY A 134 -11.78 3.81 -6.05
CA GLY A 134 -12.38 2.48 -6.04
C GLY A 134 -13.88 2.49 -5.88
N TYR A 135 -14.46 1.44 -6.43
CA TYR A 135 -15.80 0.98 -6.13
C TYR A 135 -15.72 -0.45 -5.61
N ARG A 136 -16.36 -0.70 -4.49
CA ARG A 136 -16.41 -2.02 -3.87
C ARG A 136 -17.82 -2.32 -3.43
N THR A 137 -18.29 -3.52 -3.71
CA THR A 137 -19.44 -4.12 -3.05
C THR A 137 -19.03 -5.53 -2.66
N GLU A 138 -19.08 -5.82 -1.37
CA GLU A 138 -18.51 -7.07 -0.83
C GLU A 138 -19.15 -7.40 0.52
N PRO A 139 -19.29 -8.70 0.86
CA PRO A 139 -19.50 -9.09 2.25
C PRO A 139 -18.34 -8.57 3.11
N SER A 140 -18.65 -8.06 4.27
CA SER A 140 -17.71 -7.53 5.24
C SER A 140 -18.15 -7.95 6.64
N ASN A 141 -17.22 -7.99 7.57
CA ASN A 141 -17.52 -8.37 8.93
C ASN A 141 -17.50 -7.15 9.85
N PHE A 142 -18.46 -7.06 10.73
CA PHE A 142 -18.52 -6.06 11.77
C PHE A 142 -18.04 -6.66 13.09
N TYR A 143 -16.88 -6.23 13.55
CA TYR A 143 -16.30 -6.66 14.82
C TYR A 143 -16.40 -5.60 15.91
N GLY A 144 -17.21 -4.55 15.69
CA GLY A 144 -17.31 -3.45 16.63
C GLY A 144 -16.13 -2.46 16.54
N ILE A 145 -15.89 -1.72 17.59
CA ILE A 145 -14.89 -0.66 17.70
C ILE A 145 -14.06 -0.87 18.96
N GLY A 146 -12.73 -0.99 18.77
CA GLY A 146 -11.82 -1.27 19.89
C GLY A 146 -11.78 -2.74 20.29
N TYR A 147 -10.81 -3.08 21.13
CA TYR A 147 -10.53 -4.48 21.47
C TYR A 147 -11.65 -5.19 22.23
N ASP A 148 -12.41 -4.49 23.06
CA ASP A 148 -13.49 -5.11 23.86
C ASP A 148 -14.66 -5.56 22.96
N GLU A 149 -15.08 -4.73 22.02
CA GLU A 149 -16.13 -5.09 21.07
C GLU A 149 -15.65 -6.18 20.10
N ILE A 150 -14.35 -6.18 19.71
CA ILE A 150 -13.77 -7.24 18.88
C ILE A 150 -13.87 -8.61 19.59
N LYS A 151 -13.51 -8.69 20.87
CA LYS A 151 -13.64 -9.93 21.67
C LYS A 151 -15.09 -10.40 21.77
N ALA A 152 -16.02 -9.48 21.98
CA ALA A 152 -17.45 -9.80 21.98
C ALA A 152 -17.94 -10.34 20.63
N ALA A 153 -17.51 -9.72 19.52
CA ALA A 153 -17.87 -10.16 18.17
C ALA A 153 -17.23 -11.53 17.81
N GLU A 154 -16.02 -11.79 18.25
CA GLU A 154 -15.39 -13.10 18.10
C GLU A 154 -16.19 -14.21 18.81
N ASN A 155 -16.63 -13.98 20.04
CA ASN A 155 -17.48 -14.89 20.78
C ASN A 155 -18.83 -15.12 20.05
N LEU A 156 -19.45 -14.09 19.49
CA LEU A 156 -20.65 -14.21 18.67
C LEU A 156 -20.42 -15.09 17.44
N ASN A 157 -19.33 -14.84 16.71
CA ASN A 157 -18.97 -15.59 15.52
C ASN A 157 -18.71 -17.07 15.85
N ASP A 158 -18.04 -17.36 16.95
CA ASP A 158 -17.71 -18.72 17.38
C ASP A 158 -18.97 -19.50 17.84
N ASN A 159 -19.91 -18.83 18.51
CA ASN A 159 -21.12 -19.46 19.04
C ASN A 159 -22.27 -19.54 18.02
N TYR A 160 -22.40 -18.58 17.12
CA TYR A 160 -23.56 -18.43 16.22
C TYR A 160 -23.18 -18.44 14.73
N GLY A 161 -21.89 -18.56 14.41
CA GLY A 161 -21.37 -18.61 13.05
C GLY A 161 -21.18 -17.24 12.39
N LYS A 162 -20.64 -17.26 11.19
CA LYS A 162 -20.23 -16.03 10.44
C LYS A 162 -21.36 -15.04 10.21
N ASP A 163 -22.58 -15.49 10.03
CA ASP A 163 -23.72 -14.62 9.73
C ASP A 163 -24.05 -13.66 10.88
N SER A 164 -23.60 -13.99 12.09
CA SER A 164 -23.78 -13.13 13.27
C SER A 164 -23.01 -11.81 13.19
N VAL A 165 -21.96 -11.74 12.37
CA VAL A 165 -21.08 -10.56 12.23
C VAL A 165 -20.98 -10.05 10.78
N THR A 166 -21.52 -10.78 9.80
CA THR A 166 -21.42 -10.43 8.37
C THR A 166 -22.50 -9.47 7.93
N PHE A 167 -22.12 -8.48 7.11
CA PHE A 167 -23.03 -7.54 6.44
C PHE A 167 -22.52 -7.26 5.03
N HIS A 168 -23.37 -6.69 4.16
CA HIS A 168 -22.96 -6.26 2.83
C HIS A 168 -22.60 -4.78 2.81
N LYS A 169 -21.37 -4.48 2.38
CA LYS A 169 -20.85 -3.12 2.25
C LYS A 169 -20.72 -2.73 0.78
N ALA A 170 -21.21 -1.52 0.44
CA ALA A 170 -20.88 -0.83 -0.79
C ALA A 170 -20.12 0.46 -0.46
N ASN A 171 -18.99 0.68 -1.13
CA ASN A 171 -18.14 1.84 -0.91
C ASN A 171 -17.63 2.40 -2.24
N VAL A 172 -17.67 3.73 -2.38
CA VAL A 172 -17.00 4.48 -3.45
C VAL A 172 -15.98 5.39 -2.79
N GLN A 173 -14.76 5.40 -3.29
CA GLN A 173 -13.72 6.32 -2.84
C GLN A 173 -13.03 6.99 -4.02
N PHE A 174 -12.81 8.29 -3.92
CA PHE A 174 -11.96 9.07 -4.80
C PHE A 174 -11.14 10.06 -3.97
N PHE A 175 -9.83 9.85 -3.94
CA PHE A 175 -8.91 10.54 -3.04
C PHE A 175 -7.67 11.04 -3.80
N PRO A 176 -7.78 12.16 -4.55
CA PRO A 176 -6.65 12.81 -5.19
C PRO A 176 -5.86 13.66 -4.18
N ARG A 177 -4.53 13.61 -4.30
CA ARG A 177 -3.58 14.43 -3.56
C ARG A 177 -2.65 15.11 -4.55
N PHE A 178 -2.62 16.43 -4.52
CA PHE A 178 -1.84 17.29 -5.40
C PHE A 178 -0.63 17.79 -4.63
N VAL A 179 0.58 17.52 -5.10
CA VAL A 179 1.80 17.88 -4.40
C VAL A 179 2.78 18.60 -5.32
N TRP A 180 3.36 19.68 -4.81
CA TRP A 180 4.33 20.52 -5.49
C TRP A 180 5.65 20.51 -4.74
N GLU A 181 6.75 20.32 -5.44
CA GLU A 181 8.09 20.44 -4.90
C GLU A 181 8.44 21.92 -4.67
N VAL A 182 8.61 22.28 -3.40
CA VAL A 182 8.96 23.65 -2.99
C VAL A 182 10.45 23.83 -2.73
N LYS A 183 11.13 22.75 -2.37
CA LYS A 183 12.59 22.60 -2.28
C LYS A 183 12.94 21.19 -2.71
N PRO A 184 14.20 20.88 -3.09
CA PRO A 184 14.60 19.54 -3.46
C PRO A 184 14.11 18.51 -2.43
N HIS A 185 13.33 17.53 -2.89
CA HIS A 185 12.72 16.45 -2.09
C HIS A 185 11.64 16.88 -1.09
N ILE A 186 11.33 18.17 -0.93
CA ILE A 186 10.28 18.66 -0.03
C ILE A 186 9.08 19.08 -0.86
N TYR A 187 7.95 18.43 -0.59
CA TYR A 187 6.68 18.65 -1.28
C TYR A 187 5.64 19.15 -0.29
N VAL A 188 4.89 20.16 -0.70
CA VAL A 188 3.66 20.61 -0.03
C VAL A 188 2.47 20.33 -0.93
N GLY A 189 1.31 20.10 -0.36
CA GLY A 189 0.18 19.78 -1.18
C GLY A 189 -1.17 19.95 -0.52
N ALA A 190 -2.19 19.83 -1.36
CA ALA A 190 -3.59 19.80 -0.99
C ALA A 190 -4.22 18.46 -1.39
N LEU A 191 -5.29 18.12 -0.74
CA LEU A 191 -6.04 16.89 -1.03
C LEU A 191 -7.54 17.12 -0.98
N LEU A 192 -8.25 16.25 -1.70
CA LEU A 192 -9.69 16.08 -1.64
C LEU A 192 -9.98 14.61 -1.31
N ASP A 193 -10.97 14.34 -0.50
CA ASP A 193 -11.45 12.98 -0.28
C ASP A 193 -12.98 12.95 -0.44
N PHE A 194 -13.43 12.16 -1.39
CA PHE A 194 -14.84 11.80 -1.53
C PHE A 194 -14.99 10.34 -1.15
N ASN A 195 -15.85 10.09 -0.18
CA ASN A 195 -16.12 8.75 0.31
C ASN A 195 -17.62 8.54 0.47
N TYR A 196 -18.16 7.52 -0.21
CA TYR A 196 -19.54 7.07 -0.05
C TYR A 196 -19.52 5.67 0.53
N SER A 197 -20.37 5.43 1.54
CA SER A 197 -20.53 4.14 2.18
C SER A 197 -22.00 3.80 2.38
N LYS A 198 -22.35 2.52 2.12
CA LYS A 198 -23.68 1.95 2.36
C LYS A 198 -23.52 0.55 2.92
N SER A 199 -24.15 0.29 4.06
CA SER A 199 -24.24 -1.04 4.68
C SER A 199 -25.66 -1.58 4.50
N LYS A 200 -25.78 -2.87 4.14
CA LYS A 200 -27.03 -3.60 3.99
C LYS A 200 -26.96 -4.93 4.73
N GLU A 201 -28.09 -5.56 4.98
CA GLU A 201 -28.18 -6.88 5.61
C GLU A 201 -27.36 -6.96 6.91
N MET A 202 -27.52 -5.93 7.73
CA MET A 202 -26.79 -5.80 8.99
C MET A 202 -27.34 -6.77 10.04
N PRO A 203 -26.49 -7.57 10.70
CA PRO A 203 -26.91 -8.39 11.82
C PRO A 203 -27.38 -7.52 12.99
N ALA A 204 -28.21 -8.05 13.87
CA ALA A 204 -28.80 -7.32 15.00
C ALA A 204 -27.72 -6.66 15.88
N TRP A 205 -26.65 -7.36 16.16
CA TRP A 205 -25.45 -6.86 16.86
C TRP A 205 -24.91 -5.54 16.24
N MET A 206 -24.76 -5.49 14.92
CA MET A 206 -24.30 -4.30 14.21
C MET A 206 -25.37 -3.20 14.25
N ALA A 207 -26.63 -3.56 13.98
CA ALA A 207 -27.74 -2.59 13.92
C ALA A 207 -27.99 -1.87 15.25
N GLN A 208 -27.71 -2.52 16.37
CA GLN A 208 -27.85 -1.98 17.73
C GLN A 208 -26.61 -1.22 18.20
N ASN A 209 -25.51 -1.25 17.46
CA ASN A 209 -24.28 -0.52 17.83
C ASN A 209 -24.53 1.00 17.80
N SER A 210 -24.08 1.70 18.83
CA SER A 210 -24.31 3.14 19.01
C SER A 210 -23.78 4.00 17.86
N GLN A 211 -22.68 3.60 17.23
CA GLN A 211 -22.11 4.29 16.07
C GLN A 211 -22.97 4.11 14.82
N ILE A 212 -23.52 2.92 14.60
CA ILE A 212 -24.40 2.65 13.47
C ILE A 212 -25.73 3.42 13.65
N ILE A 213 -26.28 3.44 14.87
CA ILE A 213 -27.49 4.23 15.19
C ILE A 213 -27.22 5.72 14.93
N LYS A 214 -26.07 6.23 15.36
CA LYS A 214 -25.72 7.65 15.25
C LYS A 214 -25.53 8.11 13.80
N PHE A 215 -24.79 7.37 12.99
CA PHE A 215 -24.40 7.79 11.65
C PHE A 215 -25.30 7.21 10.55
N GLY A 216 -26.10 6.19 10.87
CA GLY A 216 -26.91 5.45 9.93
C GLY A 216 -26.11 4.49 9.06
N ASN A 217 -26.80 3.82 8.17
CA ASN A 217 -26.24 2.79 7.29
C ASN A 217 -25.83 3.33 5.90
N LYS A 218 -26.05 4.63 5.63
CA LYS A 218 -25.75 5.26 4.34
C LYS A 218 -25.31 6.71 4.54
N TYR A 219 -24.13 7.02 4.08
CA TYR A 219 -23.59 8.37 4.11
C TYR A 219 -22.53 8.60 3.02
N HIS A 220 -22.27 9.87 2.75
CA HIS A 220 -21.15 10.33 1.96
C HIS A 220 -20.41 11.41 2.76
N ASN A 221 -19.10 11.42 2.65
CA ASN A 221 -18.25 12.40 3.31
C ASN A 221 -17.37 13.06 2.27
N ILE A 222 -17.19 14.36 2.41
CA ILE A 222 -16.30 15.16 1.58
C ILE A 222 -15.32 15.84 2.51
N GLY A 223 -14.03 15.64 2.24
CA GLY A 223 -12.91 16.19 3.01
C GLY A 223 -11.98 16.99 2.13
N ILE A 224 -11.37 18.00 2.72
CA ILE A 224 -10.24 18.73 2.18
C ILE A 224 -9.11 18.69 3.18
N GLY A 225 -7.88 18.79 2.70
CA GLY A 225 -6.75 18.74 3.61
C GLY A 225 -5.46 19.22 2.99
N ALA A 226 -4.43 19.20 3.82
CA ALA A 226 -3.08 19.61 3.48
C ALA A 226 -2.11 18.45 3.77
N LEU A 227 -0.99 18.45 3.06
CA LEU A 227 0.06 17.46 3.28
C LEU A 227 1.45 18.07 3.09
N LEU A 228 2.40 17.55 3.85
CA LEU A 228 3.82 17.83 3.74
C LEU A 228 4.54 16.50 3.54
N GLN A 229 5.46 16.44 2.56
CA GLN A 229 6.22 15.24 2.27
C GLN A 229 7.70 15.54 2.09
N TYR A 230 8.54 14.64 2.55
CA TYR A 230 9.95 14.55 2.20
C TYR A 230 10.18 13.20 1.49
N ASP A 231 10.62 13.24 0.23
CA ASP A 231 10.69 12.04 -0.62
C ASP A 231 12.02 11.99 -1.39
N THR A 232 12.93 11.15 -0.92
CA THR A 232 14.23 10.87 -1.56
C THR A 232 14.27 9.51 -2.23
N ARG A 233 13.13 8.83 -2.41
CA ARG A 233 13.07 7.52 -3.07
C ARG A 233 13.53 7.62 -4.52
N ASP A 234 14.32 6.65 -4.93
CA ASP A 234 14.78 6.53 -6.31
C ASP A 234 13.67 6.11 -7.29
N ASP A 235 12.63 5.42 -6.83
CA ASP A 235 11.39 5.12 -7.55
C ASP A 235 10.22 5.08 -6.57
N VAL A 236 9.06 5.68 -6.94
CA VAL A 236 7.91 5.76 -6.04
C VAL A 236 7.21 4.41 -5.87
N ALA A 237 7.19 3.57 -6.91
CA ALA A 237 6.43 2.31 -6.90
C ALA A 237 7.24 1.10 -6.41
N THR A 238 8.55 1.06 -6.67
CA THR A 238 9.43 -0.02 -6.24
C THR A 238 10.79 0.55 -5.83
N PRO A 239 10.87 1.23 -4.69
CA PRO A 239 12.10 1.86 -4.24
C PRO A 239 13.16 0.83 -3.87
N PHE A 240 14.41 1.12 -4.23
CA PHE A 240 15.58 0.37 -3.81
C PHE A 240 16.36 1.13 -2.73
N SER A 241 16.25 2.45 -2.73
CA SER A 241 16.92 3.33 -1.79
C SER A 241 16.12 4.59 -1.52
N GLY A 242 16.49 5.32 -0.46
CA GLY A 242 15.86 6.57 -0.07
C GLY A 242 14.82 6.41 1.02
N MET A 243 14.17 7.50 1.34
CA MET A 243 13.15 7.56 2.39
C MET A 243 11.94 8.38 1.93
N PHE A 244 10.84 8.14 2.59
CA PHE A 244 9.61 8.89 2.44
C PHE A 244 9.04 9.20 3.81
N LEU A 245 8.82 10.47 4.08
CA LEU A 245 8.12 10.95 5.28
C LEU A 245 6.92 11.77 4.81
N SER A 246 5.76 11.54 5.37
CA SER A 246 4.54 12.27 5.05
C SER A 246 3.76 12.59 6.31
N ALA A 247 3.34 13.85 6.42
CA ALA A 247 2.36 14.31 7.39
C ALA A 247 1.16 14.87 6.63
N MET A 248 -0.03 14.41 6.97
CA MET A 248 -1.26 14.74 6.26
C MET A 248 -2.40 14.98 7.25
N THR A 249 -3.21 16.01 7.00
CA THR A 249 -4.43 16.26 7.75
C THR A 249 -5.60 16.42 6.78
N THR A 250 -6.78 15.97 7.20
CA THR A 250 -8.01 16.09 6.42
C THR A 250 -9.17 16.46 7.34
N VAL A 251 -9.91 17.49 6.96
CA VAL A 251 -11.10 17.96 7.64
C VAL A 251 -12.31 17.66 6.76
N TYR A 252 -13.27 16.94 7.31
CA TYR A 252 -14.53 16.59 6.66
C TYR A 252 -15.64 17.45 7.23
N GLY A 253 -16.57 17.88 6.38
CA GLY A 253 -17.58 18.78 6.85
C GLY A 253 -18.89 18.79 6.06
N LYS A 254 -19.97 19.08 6.78
CA LYS A 254 -21.28 19.36 6.17
C LYS A 254 -21.22 20.58 5.26
N TYR A 255 -20.37 21.54 5.59
CA TYR A 255 -20.12 22.76 4.79
C TYR A 255 -19.46 22.44 3.43
N LEU A 256 -18.84 21.27 3.27
CA LEU A 256 -18.32 20.76 2.00
C LEU A 256 -19.35 19.93 1.22
N GLY A 257 -20.57 19.76 1.74
CA GLY A 257 -21.59 18.89 1.18
C GLY A 257 -21.55 17.45 1.71
N GLY A 258 -20.68 17.13 2.67
CA GLY A 258 -20.65 15.84 3.35
C GLY A 258 -21.76 15.69 4.39
N LYS A 259 -21.98 14.47 4.90
CA LYS A 259 -22.96 14.22 5.97
C LYS A 259 -22.42 14.43 7.37
N ASN A 260 -21.11 14.25 7.59
CA ASN A 260 -20.50 14.20 8.91
C ASN A 260 -19.36 15.19 9.03
N ASN A 261 -19.15 15.71 10.25
CA ASN A 261 -18.00 16.55 10.61
C ASN A 261 -17.03 15.70 11.42
N TYR A 262 -15.80 15.60 10.96
CA TYR A 262 -14.69 14.96 11.67
C TYR A 262 -13.37 15.35 10.99
N GLU A 263 -12.28 15.06 11.66
CA GLU A 263 -10.95 15.25 11.10
C GLU A 263 -10.04 14.08 11.45
N TRP A 264 -8.97 13.92 10.67
CA TRP A 264 -7.92 12.98 11.00
C TRP A 264 -6.54 13.49 10.56
N ILE A 265 -5.55 12.99 11.27
CA ILE A 265 -4.13 13.23 11.00
C ILE A 265 -3.49 11.90 10.68
N GLU A 266 -2.65 11.87 9.66
CA GLU A 266 -1.86 10.72 9.27
C GLU A 266 -0.38 11.07 9.22
N LEU A 267 0.45 10.26 9.86
CA LEU A 267 1.90 10.31 9.78
C LEU A 267 2.40 9.01 9.19
N GLU A 268 3.25 9.08 8.19
CA GLU A 268 3.82 7.91 7.54
C GLU A 268 5.31 8.09 7.31
N TYR A 269 6.08 7.07 7.65
CA TYR A 269 7.50 6.97 7.36
C TYR A 269 7.80 5.68 6.64
N ARG A 270 8.66 5.76 5.61
CA ARG A 270 9.19 4.60 4.88
C ARG A 270 10.67 4.80 4.63
N GLN A 271 11.43 3.73 4.76
CA GLN A 271 12.86 3.74 4.46
C GLN A 271 13.23 2.50 3.64
N PHE A 272 14.16 2.68 2.72
CA PHE A 272 14.65 1.65 1.83
C PHE A 272 16.17 1.68 1.80
N LYS A 273 16.81 0.53 2.04
CA LYS A 273 18.26 0.38 1.98
C LYS A 273 18.63 -0.85 1.18
N GLN A 274 19.51 -0.68 0.22
CA GLN A 274 20.17 -1.81 -0.44
C GLN A 274 21.09 -2.49 0.56
N VAL A 275 21.00 -3.81 0.68
CA VAL A 275 21.80 -4.63 1.58
C VAL A 275 22.38 -5.81 0.80
N PHE A 276 23.62 -6.19 1.10
CA PHE A 276 24.38 -7.29 0.48
C PHE A 276 24.58 -7.16 -1.03
N LYS A 277 23.53 -7.24 -1.83
CA LYS A 277 23.56 -7.19 -3.30
C LYS A 277 22.61 -6.11 -3.81
N ARG A 278 22.88 -5.56 -5.00
CA ARG A 278 22.13 -4.45 -5.60
C ARG A 278 20.62 -4.69 -5.73
N ARG A 279 20.16 -5.94 -5.71
CA ARG A 279 18.73 -6.31 -5.81
C ARG A 279 18.17 -6.93 -4.52
N SER A 280 18.86 -6.70 -3.40
CA SER A 280 18.41 -7.07 -2.06
C SER A 280 18.15 -5.80 -1.26
N ILE A 281 16.96 -5.64 -0.75
CA ILE A 281 16.49 -4.41 -0.13
C ILE A 281 15.92 -4.75 1.25
N LEU A 282 16.39 -4.05 2.26
CA LEU A 282 15.74 -3.97 3.56
C LEU A 282 14.85 -2.72 3.53
N ALA A 283 13.55 -2.92 3.67
CA ALA A 283 12.56 -1.88 3.68
C ALA A 283 11.79 -1.90 5.00
N TRP A 284 11.47 -0.73 5.53
CA TRP A 284 10.58 -0.64 6.70
C TRP A 284 9.67 0.56 6.60
N THR A 285 8.52 0.43 7.20
CA THR A 285 7.50 1.48 7.27
C THR A 285 6.92 1.57 8.66
N SER A 286 6.50 2.76 9.03
CA SER A 286 5.67 3.02 10.20
C SER A 286 4.58 4.01 9.80
N LYS A 287 3.37 3.74 10.24
CA LYS A 287 2.22 4.61 9.98
C LYS A 287 1.39 4.76 11.23
N THR A 288 0.94 5.99 11.46
CA THR A 288 0.02 6.36 12.53
C THR A 288 -1.12 7.18 11.92
N GLN A 289 -2.34 6.87 12.30
CA GLN A 289 -3.52 7.65 11.95
C GLN A 289 -4.36 7.89 13.20
N ILE A 290 -4.76 9.13 13.43
CA ILE A 290 -5.55 9.57 14.58
C ILE A 290 -6.73 10.35 14.03
N SER A 291 -7.93 9.95 14.39
CA SER A 291 -9.15 10.69 14.09
C SER A 291 -9.64 11.43 15.34
N MET A 292 -10.10 12.65 15.11
CA MET A 292 -10.71 13.49 16.10
C MET A 292 -12.22 13.44 15.93
N ASP A 293 -12.97 13.75 17.00
CA ASP A 293 -14.42 13.75 17.03
C ASP A 293 -15.09 12.37 16.82
N ASN A 294 -16.34 12.42 16.43
CA ASN A 294 -17.16 11.24 16.15
C ASN A 294 -17.11 10.95 14.65
N ILE A 295 -16.40 9.92 14.31
CA ILE A 295 -16.20 9.46 12.95
C ILE A 295 -17.09 8.25 12.65
N PRO A 296 -17.69 8.13 11.44
CA PRO A 296 -18.45 6.96 11.05
C PRO A 296 -17.60 5.69 11.05
N TYR A 297 -18.20 4.55 11.39
CA TYR A 297 -17.50 3.26 11.50
C TYR A 297 -16.59 2.92 10.31
N THR A 298 -17.07 3.13 9.07
CA THR A 298 -16.29 2.76 7.88
C THR A 298 -15.09 3.67 7.61
N GLU A 299 -15.03 4.82 8.27
CA GLU A 299 -13.95 5.81 8.15
C GLU A 299 -12.91 5.71 9.28
N LEU A 300 -13.20 4.90 10.30
CA LEU A 300 -12.29 4.68 11.41
C LEU A 300 -10.93 4.15 10.94
N PRO A 301 -9.83 4.66 11.47
CA PRO A 301 -8.51 4.08 11.29
C PRO A 301 -8.48 2.58 11.61
N GLY A 302 -7.71 1.81 10.85
CA GLY A 302 -7.58 0.38 11.06
C GLY A 302 -6.58 -0.25 10.11
N PHE A 303 -6.24 -1.50 10.33
CA PHE A 303 -5.30 -2.26 9.53
C PHE A 303 -5.87 -3.63 9.10
N GLY A 304 -5.12 -4.40 8.29
CA GLY A 304 -5.50 -5.71 7.76
C GLY A 304 -5.73 -5.71 6.24
N ASN A 305 -5.30 -4.64 5.54
CA ASN A 305 -5.38 -4.62 4.08
C ASN A 305 -4.09 -5.16 3.41
N PRO A 306 -4.09 -5.41 2.10
CA PRO A 306 -2.92 -5.94 1.41
C PRO A 306 -1.67 -5.03 1.41
N PHE A 307 -1.75 -3.81 1.90
CA PHE A 307 -0.67 -2.81 1.92
C PHE A 307 -0.14 -2.49 3.32
N ASP A 308 -0.70 -3.14 4.34
CA ASP A 308 -0.26 -3.02 5.73
C ASP A 308 -0.06 -4.40 6.39
N LEU A 309 -0.74 -4.71 7.49
CA LEU A 309 -0.61 -5.97 8.24
C LEU A 309 -1.38 -7.10 7.54
N ARG A 310 -0.80 -7.63 6.46
CA ARG A 310 -1.37 -8.73 5.65
C ARG A 310 -1.55 -10.00 6.46
N GLY A 311 -2.73 -10.60 6.40
CA GLY A 311 -3.13 -11.78 7.19
C GLY A 311 -4.25 -11.47 8.16
N TYR A 312 -4.41 -10.20 8.53
CA TYR A 312 -5.56 -9.75 9.30
C TYR A 312 -6.80 -9.57 8.42
N ILE A 313 -7.97 -9.84 8.96
CA ILE A 313 -9.25 -9.56 8.31
C ILE A 313 -9.44 -8.04 8.22
N TRP A 314 -9.64 -7.53 7.00
CA TRP A 314 -9.87 -6.11 6.79
C TRP A 314 -11.10 -5.60 7.56
N GLY A 315 -10.88 -4.57 8.37
CA GLY A 315 -11.94 -3.97 9.17
C GLY A 315 -12.21 -4.61 10.53
N LYS A 316 -11.49 -5.69 10.89
CA LYS A 316 -11.56 -6.29 12.22
C LYS A 316 -11.02 -5.34 13.29
N TYR A 317 -9.83 -4.84 13.09
CA TYR A 317 -9.16 -3.94 14.02
C TYR A 317 -9.38 -2.49 13.60
N ARG A 318 -10.31 -1.81 14.28
CA ARG A 318 -10.66 -0.40 14.03
C ARG A 318 -10.90 0.33 15.34
N ASP A 319 -10.35 1.55 15.42
CA ASP A 319 -10.65 2.50 16.50
C ASP A 319 -10.32 3.93 16.03
N LYS A 320 -10.47 4.94 16.87
CA LYS A 320 -10.17 6.35 16.55
C LYS A 320 -8.70 6.61 16.26
N SER A 321 -7.81 5.78 16.75
CA SER A 321 -6.38 5.85 16.44
C SER A 321 -5.82 4.48 16.13
N MET A 322 -4.82 4.44 15.26
CA MET A 322 -4.05 3.25 14.95
C MET A 322 -2.56 3.57 14.77
N ALA A 323 -1.72 2.60 15.03
CA ALA A 323 -0.32 2.61 14.60
C ALA A 323 0.11 1.22 14.14
N TYR A 324 0.98 1.16 13.15
CA TYR A 324 1.66 -0.07 12.78
C TYR A 324 3.09 0.19 12.30
N GLY A 325 3.90 -0.86 12.35
CA GLY A 325 5.24 -0.88 11.75
C GLY A 325 5.48 -2.23 11.10
N ILE A 326 6.19 -2.23 9.96
CA ILE A 326 6.53 -3.42 9.19
C ILE A 326 7.98 -3.32 8.75
N VAL A 327 8.70 -4.42 8.82
CA VAL A 327 10.03 -4.60 8.24
C VAL A 327 9.95 -5.70 7.19
N GLU A 328 10.45 -5.43 5.99
CA GLU A 328 10.50 -6.38 4.88
C GLU A 328 11.92 -6.56 4.36
N TYR A 329 12.31 -7.79 4.13
CA TYR A 329 13.47 -8.12 3.30
C TYR A 329 13.00 -8.58 1.92
N ARG A 330 13.38 -7.84 0.88
CA ARG A 330 13.04 -8.08 -0.52
C ARG A 330 14.29 -8.55 -1.26
N HIS A 331 14.22 -9.68 -1.94
CA HIS A 331 15.35 -10.24 -2.69
C HIS A 331 14.91 -10.69 -4.08
N MET A 332 15.48 -10.10 -5.13
CA MET A 332 15.30 -10.59 -6.51
C MET A 332 16.40 -11.60 -6.82
N PHE A 333 16.00 -12.74 -7.40
CA PHE A 333 16.94 -13.77 -7.79
C PHE A 333 17.89 -13.25 -8.86
N MET A 334 19.15 -13.65 -8.78
CA MET A 334 20.21 -13.25 -9.66
C MET A 334 20.59 -11.75 -9.58
N SER A 335 21.73 -11.42 -10.12
CA SER A 335 22.31 -10.08 -10.12
C SER A 335 21.59 -9.15 -11.12
N GLN A 336 21.88 -7.86 -11.02
CA GLN A 336 21.44 -6.86 -11.99
C GLN A 336 21.97 -7.15 -13.40
N GLU A 337 23.22 -7.62 -13.51
CA GLU A 337 23.81 -8.03 -14.79
C GLU A 337 23.09 -9.21 -15.43
N ALA A 338 22.65 -10.19 -14.63
CA ALA A 338 21.85 -11.31 -15.13
C ALA A 338 20.48 -10.84 -15.65
N TYR A 339 19.87 -9.84 -15.00
CA TYR A 339 18.65 -9.20 -15.46
C TYR A 339 18.87 -8.48 -16.81
N GLU A 340 19.94 -7.71 -16.93
CA GLU A 340 20.32 -7.01 -18.15
C GLU A 340 20.61 -7.98 -19.30
N ARG A 341 21.19 -9.14 -19.01
CA ARG A 341 21.37 -10.23 -19.99
C ARG A 341 20.08 -10.98 -20.36
N GLY A 342 18.93 -10.62 -19.75
CA GLY A 342 17.65 -11.24 -20.04
C GLY A 342 17.46 -12.63 -19.44
N ALA A 343 18.22 -12.98 -18.40
CA ALA A 343 18.06 -14.26 -17.71
C ALA A 343 16.65 -14.40 -17.14
N PHE A 344 15.98 -15.51 -17.43
CA PHE A 344 14.57 -15.72 -17.05
C PHE A 344 14.35 -15.56 -15.54
N TRP A 345 15.17 -16.23 -14.72
CA TRP A 345 15.04 -16.22 -13.25
C TRP A 345 15.32 -14.86 -12.61
N SER A 346 15.98 -13.94 -13.31
CA SER A 346 16.23 -12.60 -12.81
C SER A 346 14.97 -11.75 -12.62
N LYS A 347 13.83 -12.17 -13.18
CA LYS A 347 12.52 -11.53 -13.03
C LYS A 347 11.79 -11.96 -11.77
N PHE A 348 12.25 -13.01 -11.11
CA PHE A 348 11.63 -13.57 -9.93
C PHE A 348 12.36 -13.14 -8.66
N GLY A 349 11.65 -13.09 -7.57
CA GLY A 349 12.18 -12.77 -6.26
C GLY A 349 11.26 -13.21 -5.16
N VAL A 350 11.74 -13.05 -3.94
CA VAL A 350 11.02 -13.38 -2.71
C VAL A 350 11.03 -12.21 -1.75
N VAL A 351 10.07 -12.20 -0.86
CA VAL A 351 9.99 -11.26 0.25
C VAL A 351 9.65 -12.02 1.52
N GLY A 352 10.20 -11.57 2.64
CA GLY A 352 9.76 -11.96 3.97
C GLY A 352 9.53 -10.71 4.80
N TRP A 353 8.51 -10.72 5.64
CA TRP A 353 8.22 -9.59 6.52
C TRP A 353 7.77 -10.01 7.90
N VAL A 354 7.97 -9.09 8.82
CA VAL A 354 7.37 -9.08 10.15
C VAL A 354 6.85 -7.68 10.43
N GLY A 355 5.71 -7.59 11.08
CA GLY A 355 5.09 -6.33 11.43
C GLY A 355 4.30 -6.43 12.72
N THR A 356 3.93 -5.30 13.24
CA THR A 356 3.06 -5.20 14.42
C THR A 356 2.19 -3.96 14.30
N GLY A 357 1.01 -4.01 14.89
CA GLY A 357 0.10 -2.86 14.93
C GLY A 357 -0.84 -2.88 16.11
N THR A 358 -1.41 -1.74 16.38
CA THR A 358 -2.32 -1.50 17.50
C THR A 358 -3.41 -0.49 17.12
N ILE A 359 -4.49 -0.53 17.87
CA ILE A 359 -5.59 0.42 17.80
C ILE A 359 -5.93 0.94 19.19
N GLY A 360 -6.63 2.06 19.27
CA GLY A 360 -7.12 2.62 20.52
C GLY A 360 -7.96 3.87 20.29
N LYS A 361 -8.68 4.32 21.31
CA LYS A 361 -9.41 5.60 21.25
C LYS A 361 -8.44 6.76 21.08
N THR A 362 -7.31 6.70 21.77
CA THR A 362 -6.20 7.65 21.69
C THR A 362 -4.87 6.90 21.63
N PRO A 363 -3.75 7.54 21.29
CA PRO A 363 -2.43 6.90 21.38
C PRO A 363 -2.03 6.42 22.78
N ALA A 364 -2.66 6.93 23.83
CA ALA A 364 -2.42 6.47 25.21
C ALA A 364 -3.01 5.06 25.46
N ASP A 365 -3.99 4.67 24.66
CA ASP A 365 -4.71 3.39 24.78
C ASP A 365 -4.05 2.27 23.95
N TRP A 366 -2.87 2.48 23.37
CA TRP A 366 -2.14 1.47 22.59
C TRP A 366 -1.46 0.45 23.52
N THR A 367 -2.24 -0.44 24.08
CA THR A 367 -1.80 -1.44 25.06
C THR A 367 -1.56 -2.82 24.47
N GLU A 368 -2.34 -3.21 23.44
CA GLU A 368 -2.23 -4.49 22.75
C GLU A 368 -1.60 -4.33 21.37
N TRP A 369 -0.47 -5.01 21.13
CA TRP A 369 0.20 -5.02 19.84
C TRP A 369 0.01 -6.36 19.14
N LYS A 370 -0.52 -6.33 17.95
CA LYS A 370 -0.85 -7.52 17.14
C LYS A 370 0.28 -7.84 16.18
N LEU A 371 0.89 -9.01 16.32
CA LEU A 371 2.00 -9.49 15.51
C LEU A 371 1.50 -9.98 14.13
N ASN A 372 2.24 -9.65 13.08
CA ASN A 372 2.00 -10.10 11.71
C ASN A 372 3.30 -10.56 11.06
N TYR A 373 3.24 -11.61 10.25
CA TYR A 373 4.38 -12.07 9.46
C TYR A 373 3.93 -12.80 8.20
N GLY A 374 4.85 -12.96 7.27
CA GLY A 374 4.55 -13.68 6.03
C GLY A 374 5.70 -13.70 5.05
N ILE A 375 5.43 -14.34 3.93
CA ILE A 375 6.34 -14.48 2.79
C ILE A 375 5.61 -14.19 1.49
N GLY A 376 6.34 -13.82 0.45
CA GLY A 376 5.74 -13.56 -0.85
C GLY A 376 6.69 -13.77 -2.01
N LEU A 377 6.09 -13.95 -3.18
CA LEU A 377 6.79 -14.01 -4.46
C LEU A 377 6.71 -12.67 -5.18
N ARG A 378 7.72 -12.37 -5.95
CA ARG A 378 7.80 -11.20 -6.82
C ARG A 378 8.06 -11.64 -8.25
N ILE A 379 7.30 -11.08 -9.18
CA ILE A 379 7.47 -11.28 -10.62
C ILE A 379 7.57 -9.92 -11.28
N GLN A 380 8.73 -9.57 -11.80
CA GLN A 380 8.94 -8.29 -12.46
C GLN A 380 8.30 -8.30 -13.85
N LEU A 381 7.20 -7.57 -14.02
CA LEU A 381 6.44 -7.45 -15.27
C LEU A 381 6.95 -6.31 -16.16
N GLN A 382 7.30 -5.19 -15.55
CA GLN A 382 7.88 -4.01 -16.20
C GLN A 382 9.10 -3.55 -15.40
N PRO A 383 10.01 -2.75 -15.95
CA PRO A 383 11.11 -2.20 -15.18
C PRO A 383 10.59 -1.55 -13.89
N ARG A 384 11.05 -2.04 -12.74
CA ARG A 384 10.66 -1.58 -11.40
C ARG A 384 9.15 -1.62 -11.12
N LYS A 385 8.43 -2.52 -11.74
CA LYS A 385 7.03 -2.79 -11.46
C LYS A 385 6.83 -4.29 -11.32
N ASN A 386 6.57 -4.70 -10.09
CA ASN A 386 6.45 -6.10 -9.71
C ASN A 386 4.97 -6.48 -9.57
N PHE A 387 4.62 -7.66 -10.03
CA PHE A 387 3.49 -8.39 -9.49
C PHE A 387 3.94 -9.10 -8.21
N ARG A 388 3.13 -9.06 -7.19
CA ARG A 388 3.36 -9.75 -5.94
C ARG A 388 2.26 -10.74 -5.62
N LEU A 389 2.66 -11.87 -5.07
CA LEU A 389 1.81 -12.87 -4.44
C LEU A 389 2.31 -13.05 -3.01
N ASP A 390 1.54 -12.61 -2.04
CA ASP A 390 1.89 -12.61 -0.63
C ASP A 390 1.02 -13.58 0.14
N ILE A 391 1.62 -14.28 1.10
CA ILE A 391 0.92 -15.15 2.07
C ILE A 391 1.27 -14.61 3.46
N GLY A 392 0.27 -14.01 4.11
CA GLY A 392 0.42 -13.41 5.43
C GLY A 392 -0.40 -14.12 6.50
N LYS A 393 0.01 -13.96 7.75
CA LYS A 393 -0.64 -14.63 8.87
C LYS A 393 -0.78 -13.72 10.10
N GLU A 394 -1.98 -13.75 10.67
CA GLU A 394 -2.25 -13.40 12.07
C GLU A 394 -2.01 -14.64 12.93
N PRO A 395 -1.26 -14.57 14.04
CA PRO A 395 -1.12 -15.69 14.98
C PRO A 395 -2.49 -16.23 15.43
N GLY A 396 -2.67 -17.55 15.37
CA GLY A 396 -3.94 -18.20 15.74
C GLY A 396 -5.03 -18.20 14.66
N GLN A 397 -4.86 -17.48 13.54
CA GLN A 397 -5.85 -17.40 12.46
C GLN A 397 -5.40 -18.13 11.19
N LYS A 398 -6.29 -18.17 10.18
CA LYS A 398 -6.00 -18.74 8.86
C LYS A 398 -5.04 -17.84 8.06
N TRP A 399 -4.37 -18.43 7.07
CA TRP A 399 -3.51 -17.70 6.15
C TRP A 399 -4.34 -16.84 5.18
N GLY A 400 -3.90 -15.59 4.96
CA GLY A 400 -4.43 -14.72 3.91
C GLY A 400 -3.52 -14.73 2.68
N ILE A 401 -4.11 -14.79 1.49
CA ILE A 401 -3.40 -14.76 0.20
C ILE A 401 -3.76 -13.46 -0.52
N TYR A 402 -2.75 -12.74 -0.98
CA TYR A 402 -2.92 -11.41 -1.59
C TYR A 402 -2.18 -11.30 -2.92
N MET A 403 -2.85 -10.77 -3.94
CA MET A 403 -2.28 -10.50 -5.26
C MET A 403 -2.35 -9.01 -5.57
N ASN A 404 -1.24 -8.40 -5.98
CA ASN A 404 -1.17 -6.97 -6.32
C ASN A 404 -0.09 -6.67 -7.37
N MET A 405 -0.17 -5.47 -7.99
CA MET A 405 0.75 -4.99 -9.04
C MET A 405 1.79 -3.99 -8.54
N THR A 406 1.90 -3.75 -7.25
CA THR A 406 2.89 -2.85 -6.64
C THR A 406 3.41 -3.44 -5.36
N GLU A 407 4.49 -2.91 -4.82
CA GLU A 407 4.96 -3.29 -3.47
C GLU A 407 3.96 -2.85 -2.39
N ALA A 408 4.11 -3.38 -1.19
CA ALA A 408 3.20 -3.07 -0.09
C ALA A 408 3.34 -1.60 0.37
N PHE A 409 4.58 -1.08 0.31
CA PHE A 409 4.89 0.30 0.67
C PHE A 409 6.17 0.78 -0.02
#